data_04bec501d40be9c5d76fbbf8c2e0816d
#
_entry.id   04bec501d40be9c5d76fbbf8c2e0816d
#
_cell.length_a   1.000
_cell.length_b   1.000
_cell.length_c   1.000
_cell.angle_alpha   90.00
_cell.angle_beta   90.00
_cell.angle_gamma   90.00
#
_symmetry.space_group_name_H-M   'P 1'
#
loop_
_entity.id
_entity.type
_entity.pdbx_description
1 polymer ?
#
loop_
_entity_poly.entity_id
_entity_poly.type
_entity_poly.pdbx_seq_one_letter_code
_entity_poly.pdbx_strand_id
1 'polypeptide(L)'
;MQWRLDKRHVSEEEQVKDNGLTLDFDEVARKGALGGGEKLLSKWYGIYGSRHPGAHMARVVIPGGVVTSSQARRIVQVAEDYGQGKISITTRQCVQFHWLKAPALADMLRDLAKDNLSCFHGCGDVARNVVACPLAETCQYKRVNVLPYAKETAKELTAMRDLDNLPRKFKINFSGCGAGCGQPFINCIGAIAVTRKNEAGDDEVGFRVVIGGGMGWEAFIGKELFS
;
A
#
# COMPACT_ATOMS: atom_id res chain seq x y z
N MET A 1 -10.22 -15.90 12.72
CA MET A 1 -8.76 -15.95 12.88
C MET A 1 -8.39 -16.33 14.29
N GLN A 2 -7.77 -17.49 14.45
CA GLN A 2 -7.56 -18.13 15.78
C GLN A 2 -6.63 -17.34 16.72
N TRP A 3 -5.70 -16.56 16.16
CA TRP A 3 -4.78 -15.71 16.93
C TRP A 3 -5.48 -14.58 17.73
N ARG A 4 -6.74 -14.25 17.40
CA ARG A 4 -7.57 -13.30 18.17
C ARG A 4 -8.23 -13.90 19.40
N LEU A 5 -8.19 -15.22 19.55
CA LEU A 5 -8.88 -15.92 20.64
C LEU A 5 -8.08 -15.98 21.94
N ASP A 6 -6.80 -15.60 21.91
CA ASP A 6 -6.00 -15.48 23.13
C ASP A 6 -6.51 -14.33 24.00
N LYS A 7 -6.56 -14.54 25.31
CA LYS A 7 -6.99 -13.58 26.34
C LYS A 7 -6.01 -12.37 26.47
N ARG A 8 -5.47 -11.88 25.37
CA ARG A 8 -4.62 -10.70 25.35
C ARG A 8 -5.46 -9.42 25.45
N HIS A 9 -4.82 -8.36 25.88
CA HIS A 9 -5.44 -7.04 25.86
C HIS A 9 -5.73 -6.63 24.40
N VAL A 10 -7.01 -6.39 24.09
CA VAL A 10 -7.45 -5.89 22.78
C VAL A 10 -7.27 -4.38 22.77
N SER A 11 -6.50 -3.86 21.82
CA SER A 11 -6.28 -2.42 21.70
C SER A 11 -7.55 -1.67 21.28
N GLU A 12 -7.64 -0.37 21.59
CA GLU A 12 -8.73 0.49 21.12
C GLU A 12 -8.87 0.45 19.59
N GLU A 13 -7.74 0.40 18.88
CA GLU A 13 -7.71 0.28 17.43
C GLU A 13 -8.36 -1.02 16.95
N GLU A 14 -8.09 -2.16 17.58
CA GLU A 14 -8.74 -3.43 17.25
C GLU A 14 -10.24 -3.39 17.52
N GLN A 15 -10.66 -2.82 18.64
CA GLN A 15 -12.08 -2.68 19.00
C GLN A 15 -12.84 -1.82 17.98
N VAL A 16 -12.26 -0.70 17.57
CA VAL A 16 -12.87 0.17 16.55
C VAL A 16 -13.01 -0.54 15.22
N LYS A 17 -12.01 -1.33 14.82
CA LYS A 17 -12.04 -2.11 13.57
C LYS A 17 -13.09 -3.23 13.58
N ASP A 18 -13.27 -3.89 14.71
CA ASP A 18 -14.24 -4.98 14.84
C ASP A 18 -15.68 -4.48 14.64
N ASN A 19 -15.94 -3.18 14.84
CA ASN A 19 -17.21 -2.53 14.52
C ASN A 19 -17.36 -2.15 13.03
N GLY A 20 -16.38 -2.47 12.20
CA GLY A 20 -16.35 -2.20 10.77
C GLY A 20 -15.49 -0.98 10.41
N LEU A 21 -15.14 -0.88 9.12
CA LEU A 21 -14.27 0.17 8.60
C LEU A 21 -15.02 1.34 7.94
N THR A 22 -16.30 1.50 8.20
CA THR A 22 -17.12 2.57 7.60
C THR A 22 -16.77 3.92 8.22
N LEU A 23 -16.44 4.88 7.38
CA LEU A 23 -16.18 6.27 7.76
C LEU A 23 -16.86 7.21 6.76
N ASP A 24 -17.75 8.06 7.27
CA ASP A 24 -18.43 9.08 6.47
C ASP A 24 -17.58 10.35 6.43
N PHE A 25 -16.91 10.56 5.30
CA PHE A 25 -16.08 11.76 5.09
C PHE A 25 -16.90 13.03 4.86
N ASP A 26 -18.17 12.94 4.46
CA ASP A 26 -19.06 14.12 4.38
C ASP A 26 -19.45 14.59 5.78
N GLU A 27 -19.64 13.67 6.71
CA GLU A 27 -19.84 14.02 8.12
C GLU A 27 -18.57 14.64 8.73
N VAL A 28 -17.39 14.06 8.45
CA VAL A 28 -16.09 14.64 8.84
C VAL A 28 -15.94 16.06 8.30
N ALA A 29 -16.31 16.29 7.03
CA ALA A 29 -16.25 17.62 6.43
C ALA A 29 -17.18 18.62 7.14
N ARG A 30 -18.39 18.21 7.48
CA ARG A 30 -19.35 19.05 8.23
C ARG A 30 -18.89 19.37 9.65
N LYS A 31 -18.27 18.42 10.34
CA LYS A 31 -17.68 18.60 11.68
C LYS A 31 -16.40 19.44 11.66
N GLY A 32 -15.71 19.50 10.53
CA GLY A 32 -14.42 20.18 10.36
C GLY A 32 -13.22 19.50 10.99
N ALA A 33 -13.39 18.31 11.58
CA ALA A 33 -12.33 17.55 12.24
C ALA A 33 -12.65 16.06 12.30
N LEU A 34 -11.61 15.22 12.39
CA LEU A 34 -11.71 13.80 12.72
C LEU A 34 -11.78 13.62 14.25
N GLY A 35 -12.78 12.92 14.75
CA GLY A 35 -12.89 12.48 16.15
C GLY A 35 -11.92 11.33 16.48
N GLY A 36 -11.96 10.81 17.72
CA GLY A 36 -11.05 9.76 18.19
C GLY A 36 -11.12 8.48 17.33
N GLY A 37 -12.27 7.81 17.27
CA GLY A 37 -12.47 6.61 16.46
C GLY A 37 -12.32 6.85 14.96
N GLU A 38 -12.76 8.02 14.46
CA GLU A 38 -12.60 8.43 13.06
C GLU A 38 -11.12 8.56 12.67
N LYS A 39 -10.26 9.06 13.57
CA LYS A 39 -8.80 9.11 13.35
C LYS A 39 -8.19 7.72 13.21
N LEU A 40 -8.71 6.75 13.93
CA LEU A 40 -8.26 5.36 13.79
C LEU A 40 -8.71 4.79 12.44
N LEU A 41 -10.00 4.90 12.10
CA LEU A 41 -10.57 4.41 10.85
C LEU A 41 -9.99 5.09 9.62
N SER A 42 -9.67 6.39 9.68
CA SER A 42 -9.12 7.12 8.53
C SER A 42 -7.80 6.53 8.00
N LYS A 43 -7.06 5.78 8.83
CA LYS A 43 -5.83 5.09 8.40
C LYS A 43 -6.09 4.09 7.27
N TRP A 44 -7.23 3.38 7.26
CA TRP A 44 -7.61 2.45 6.18
C TRP A 44 -7.87 3.15 4.86
N TYR A 45 -8.37 4.38 4.96
CA TYR A 45 -8.56 5.26 3.81
C TYR A 45 -7.28 6.03 3.44
N GLY A 46 -6.13 5.61 3.97
CA GLY A 46 -4.84 6.20 3.67
C GLY A 46 -4.60 7.57 4.28
N ILE A 47 -5.42 7.99 5.25
CA ILE A 47 -5.36 9.31 5.87
C ILE A 47 -4.78 9.23 7.28
N TYR A 48 -3.81 10.09 7.57
CA TYR A 48 -3.20 10.24 8.88
C TYR A 48 -3.22 11.70 9.34
N GLY A 49 -3.25 11.89 10.65
CA GLY A 49 -2.89 13.18 11.24
C GLY A 49 -1.45 13.56 10.87
N SER A 50 -1.24 14.78 10.42
CA SER A 50 0.07 15.34 10.18
C SER A 50 0.74 15.79 11.48
N ARG A 51 2.06 16.02 11.43
CA ARG A 51 2.79 16.68 12.53
C ARG A 51 2.33 18.15 12.75
N HIS A 52 1.73 18.76 11.73
CA HIS A 52 1.15 20.10 11.83
C HIS A 52 -0.26 20.01 12.42
N PRO A 53 -0.56 20.76 13.48
CA PRO A 53 -1.88 20.75 14.11
C PRO A 53 -3.01 21.04 13.11
N GLY A 54 -4.07 20.25 13.16
CA GLY A 54 -5.24 20.40 12.29
C GLY A 54 -4.99 20.09 10.81
N ALA A 55 -3.85 19.49 10.47
CA ALA A 55 -3.55 19.03 9.11
C ALA A 55 -3.48 17.50 9.05
N HIS A 56 -3.75 16.97 7.86
CA HIS A 56 -3.72 15.55 7.56
C HIS A 56 -2.78 15.26 6.39
N MET A 57 -2.36 14.02 6.28
CA MET A 57 -1.63 13.45 5.15
C MET A 57 -2.50 12.37 4.54
N ALA A 58 -2.60 12.31 3.21
CA ALA A 58 -3.19 11.21 2.48
C ALA A 58 -2.14 10.49 1.62
N ARG A 59 -2.28 9.18 1.48
CA ARG A 59 -1.37 8.35 0.69
C ARG A 59 -2.13 7.60 -0.39
N VAL A 60 -1.87 7.97 -1.65
CA VAL A 60 -2.39 7.29 -2.83
C VAL A 60 -1.63 5.99 -3.06
N VAL A 61 -2.38 4.90 -3.23
CA VAL A 61 -1.85 3.57 -3.53
C VAL A 61 -1.66 3.44 -5.04
N ILE A 62 -0.46 3.03 -5.46
CA ILE A 62 -0.11 2.86 -6.87
C ILE A 62 0.60 1.51 -7.02
N PRO A 63 -0.14 0.41 -7.28
CA PRO A 63 0.45 -0.91 -7.43
C PRO A 63 1.50 -0.96 -8.54
N GLY A 64 2.71 -1.40 -8.18
CA GLY A 64 3.86 -1.42 -9.09
C GLY A 64 4.42 -0.04 -9.46
N GLY A 65 3.86 1.06 -8.91
CA GLY A 65 4.41 2.41 -9.08
C GLY A 65 4.18 3.05 -10.46
N VAL A 66 3.32 2.48 -11.29
CA VAL A 66 3.07 3.00 -12.65
C VAL A 66 1.76 3.77 -12.70
N VAL A 67 1.80 4.99 -13.17
CA VAL A 67 0.65 5.87 -13.37
C VAL A 67 0.50 6.25 -14.84
N THR A 68 -0.74 6.42 -15.29
CA THR A 68 -1.03 7.00 -16.60
C THR A 68 -0.82 8.51 -16.59
N SER A 69 -0.73 9.13 -17.77
CA SER A 69 -0.63 10.60 -17.85
C SER A 69 -1.89 11.30 -17.32
N SER A 70 -3.08 10.69 -17.42
CA SER A 70 -4.31 11.20 -16.80
C SER A 70 -4.19 11.18 -15.28
N GLN A 71 -3.78 10.05 -14.71
CA GLN A 71 -3.55 9.91 -13.27
C GLN A 71 -2.50 10.87 -12.74
N ALA A 72 -1.40 11.07 -13.50
CA ALA A 72 -0.37 12.05 -13.12
C ALA A 72 -0.93 13.48 -13.08
N ARG A 73 -1.73 13.87 -14.07
CA ARG A 73 -2.42 15.18 -14.07
C ARG A 73 -3.39 15.32 -12.91
N ARG A 74 -4.14 14.26 -12.59
CA ARG A 74 -5.04 14.24 -11.43
C ARG A 74 -4.28 14.42 -10.11
N ILE A 75 -3.14 13.77 -9.95
CA ILE A 75 -2.29 13.92 -8.76
C ILE A 75 -1.81 15.37 -8.62
N VAL A 76 -1.39 16.00 -9.73
CA VAL A 76 -0.98 17.41 -9.72
C VAL A 76 -2.15 18.31 -9.32
N GLN A 77 -3.32 18.14 -9.95
CA GLN A 77 -4.51 18.94 -9.65
C GLN A 77 -4.90 18.83 -8.17
N VAL A 78 -4.95 17.61 -7.62
CA VAL A 78 -5.26 17.38 -6.20
C VAL A 78 -4.20 18.00 -5.29
N ALA A 79 -2.92 17.98 -5.68
CA ALA A 79 -1.87 18.64 -4.92
C ALA A 79 -2.07 20.16 -4.87
N GLU A 80 -2.42 20.77 -6.00
CA GLU A 80 -2.67 22.22 -6.10
C GLU A 80 -3.90 22.63 -5.29
N ASP A 81 -5.01 21.91 -5.45
CA ASP A 81 -6.29 22.27 -4.82
C ASP A 81 -6.29 22.03 -3.31
N TYR A 82 -5.63 20.98 -2.82
CA TYR A 82 -5.75 20.54 -1.42
C TYR A 82 -4.44 20.46 -0.66
N GLY A 83 -3.29 20.29 -1.35
CA GLY A 83 -1.98 19.93 -0.77
C GLY A 83 -0.90 20.99 -0.92
N GLN A 84 -1.25 22.26 -1.11
CA GLN A 84 -0.30 23.39 -1.30
C GLN A 84 0.68 23.18 -2.49
N GLY A 85 0.24 22.50 -3.54
CA GLY A 85 1.04 22.21 -4.73
C GLY A 85 2.22 21.27 -4.50
N LYS A 86 2.24 20.50 -3.40
CA LYS A 86 3.37 19.64 -3.03
C LYS A 86 2.94 18.20 -2.83
N ILE A 87 3.80 17.30 -3.33
CA ILE A 87 3.67 15.84 -3.12
C ILE A 87 4.98 15.27 -2.60
N SER A 88 4.89 14.10 -1.97
CA SER A 88 6.05 13.27 -1.64
C SER A 88 5.91 11.91 -2.31
N ILE A 89 6.92 11.49 -3.06
CA ILE A 89 7.02 10.13 -3.59
C ILE A 89 7.66 9.25 -2.53
N THR A 90 7.11 8.07 -2.32
CA THR A 90 7.57 7.16 -1.26
C THR A 90 8.37 5.99 -1.82
N THR A 91 9.24 5.41 -0.99
CA THR A 91 9.98 4.17 -1.30
C THR A 91 9.05 2.96 -1.53
N ARG A 92 7.73 3.10 -1.24
CA ARG A 92 6.72 2.09 -1.50
C ARG A 92 5.87 2.43 -2.73
N GLN A 93 6.42 3.21 -3.65
CA GLN A 93 5.76 3.55 -4.91
C GLN A 93 4.36 4.15 -4.71
N CYS A 94 4.21 4.99 -3.70
CA CYS A 94 2.99 5.73 -3.40
C CYS A 94 3.27 7.23 -3.51
N VAL A 95 2.20 8.01 -3.67
CA VAL A 95 2.26 9.47 -3.58
C VAL A 95 1.58 9.91 -2.28
N GLN A 96 2.15 10.89 -1.61
CA GLN A 96 1.57 11.51 -0.42
C GLN A 96 1.25 12.97 -0.67
N PHE A 97 0.05 13.36 -0.24
CA PHE A 97 -0.35 14.76 -0.06
C PHE A 97 -0.21 15.14 1.41
N HIS A 98 0.13 16.38 1.65
CA HIS A 98 0.32 16.93 2.99
C HIS A 98 -0.55 18.17 3.19
N TRP A 99 -0.64 18.66 4.44
CA TRP A 99 -1.39 19.87 4.83
C TRP A 99 -2.89 19.84 4.55
N LEU A 100 -3.45 18.67 4.26
CA LEU A 100 -4.87 18.51 3.98
C LEU A 100 -5.71 18.93 5.18
N LYS A 101 -6.83 19.57 4.92
CA LYS A 101 -7.80 19.97 5.95
C LYS A 101 -8.97 18.99 5.99
N ALA A 102 -9.49 18.69 7.18
CA ALA A 102 -10.58 17.74 7.33
C ALA A 102 -11.81 18.04 6.47
N PRO A 103 -12.26 19.30 6.31
CA PRO A 103 -13.37 19.64 5.42
C PRO A 103 -13.16 19.26 3.94
N ALA A 104 -11.93 19.17 3.49
CA ALA A 104 -11.61 18.90 2.08
C ALA A 104 -11.35 17.41 1.78
N LEU A 105 -11.34 16.53 2.78
CA LEU A 105 -10.96 15.12 2.60
C LEU A 105 -11.95 14.38 1.70
N ALA A 106 -13.26 14.62 1.84
CA ALA A 106 -14.29 13.99 1.03
C ALA A 106 -14.11 14.32 -0.47
N ASP A 107 -13.95 15.60 -0.78
CA ASP A 107 -13.82 16.06 -2.18
C ASP A 107 -12.49 15.62 -2.79
N MET A 108 -11.40 15.66 -2.03
CA MET A 108 -10.10 15.13 -2.46
C MET A 108 -10.20 13.64 -2.84
N LEU A 109 -10.87 12.82 -2.03
CA LEU A 109 -11.04 11.39 -2.32
C LEU A 109 -11.90 11.16 -3.57
N ARG A 110 -12.96 11.95 -3.76
CA ARG A 110 -13.81 11.92 -4.97
C ARG A 110 -13.02 12.32 -6.22
N ASP A 111 -12.19 13.35 -6.10
CA ASP A 111 -11.37 13.80 -7.23
C ASP A 111 -10.34 12.75 -7.66
N LEU A 112 -9.69 12.09 -6.71
CA LEU A 112 -8.80 10.96 -7.02
C LEU A 112 -9.54 9.81 -7.71
N ALA A 113 -10.75 9.49 -7.26
CA ALA A 113 -11.56 8.41 -7.81
C ALA A 113 -11.95 8.63 -9.28
N LYS A 114 -12.04 9.88 -9.78
CA LYS A 114 -12.33 10.19 -11.19
C LYS A 114 -11.34 9.57 -12.17
N ASP A 115 -10.09 9.34 -11.73
CA ASP A 115 -9.03 8.69 -12.52
C ASP A 115 -8.63 7.31 -11.94
N ASN A 116 -9.53 6.65 -11.21
CA ASN A 116 -9.31 5.35 -10.58
C ASN A 116 -8.11 5.33 -9.62
N LEU A 117 -7.82 6.45 -8.97
CA LEU A 117 -6.83 6.53 -7.89
C LEU A 117 -7.53 6.35 -6.54
N SER A 118 -6.89 5.65 -5.62
CA SER A 118 -7.42 5.39 -4.29
C SER A 118 -6.35 5.55 -3.22
N CYS A 119 -6.77 6.00 -2.04
CA CYS A 119 -5.97 5.99 -0.83
C CYS A 119 -6.24 4.77 0.06
N PHE A 120 -7.24 3.94 -0.28
CA PHE A 120 -7.64 2.80 0.54
C PHE A 120 -6.48 1.81 0.70
N HIS A 121 -6.25 1.31 1.93
CA HIS A 121 -5.08 0.52 2.34
C HIS A 121 -3.72 1.23 2.18
N GLY A 122 -3.70 2.53 1.89
CA GLY A 122 -2.47 3.31 1.88
C GLY A 122 -1.78 3.38 3.24
N CYS A 123 -2.55 3.22 4.31
CA CYS A 123 -2.10 3.27 5.71
C CYS A 123 -2.72 2.12 6.53
N GLY A 124 -2.48 2.09 7.84
CA GLY A 124 -3.06 1.06 8.74
C GLY A 124 -2.32 -0.28 8.74
N ASP A 125 -2.83 -1.21 9.54
CA ASP A 125 -2.30 -2.57 9.68
C ASP A 125 -3.06 -3.52 8.74
N VAL A 126 -2.75 -3.42 7.47
CA VAL A 126 -3.36 -4.10 6.33
C VAL A 126 -2.29 -4.58 5.36
N ALA A 127 -2.68 -5.32 4.34
CA ALA A 127 -1.85 -5.52 3.16
C ALA A 127 -1.65 -4.16 2.46
N ARG A 128 -0.38 -3.71 2.44
CA ARG A 128 -0.01 -2.39 1.91
C ARG A 128 0.21 -2.46 0.41
N ASN A 129 0.39 -1.31 -0.24
CA ASN A 129 0.70 -1.25 -1.67
C ASN A 129 1.72 -2.32 -2.08
N VAL A 130 1.43 -3.11 -3.09
CA VAL A 130 2.35 -4.10 -3.65
C VAL A 130 3.31 -3.39 -4.58
N VAL A 131 4.61 -3.56 -4.35
CA VAL A 131 5.64 -2.91 -5.15
C VAL A 131 6.27 -3.86 -6.15
N ALA A 132 6.79 -3.31 -7.24
CA ALA A 132 7.50 -4.03 -8.28
C ALA A 132 8.85 -3.38 -8.58
N CYS A 133 9.66 -3.99 -9.43
CA CYS A 133 10.85 -3.34 -9.97
C CYS A 133 10.47 -1.99 -10.60
N PRO A 134 11.24 -0.90 -10.37
CA PRO A 134 10.96 0.40 -10.99
C PRO A 134 10.94 0.36 -12.52
N LEU A 135 11.69 -0.54 -13.13
CA LEU A 135 11.81 -0.75 -14.57
C LEU A 135 11.19 -2.09 -15.01
N ALA A 136 10.12 -2.56 -14.37
CA ALA A 136 9.55 -3.88 -14.60
C ALA A 136 9.23 -4.15 -16.08
N GLU A 137 8.76 -3.15 -16.82
CA GLU A 137 8.37 -3.28 -18.22
C GLU A 137 9.55 -3.14 -19.20
N THR A 138 10.53 -2.30 -18.88
CA THR A 138 11.59 -1.88 -19.80
C THR A 138 12.95 -2.51 -19.54
N CYS A 139 13.16 -3.13 -18.36
CA CYS A 139 14.44 -3.73 -18.01
C CYS A 139 14.83 -4.86 -18.92
N GLN A 140 16.00 -4.78 -19.57
CA GLN A 140 16.54 -5.82 -20.45
C GLN A 140 16.95 -7.10 -19.72
N TYR A 141 17.20 -7.03 -18.40
CA TYR A 141 17.62 -8.17 -17.57
C TYR A 141 16.46 -8.90 -16.91
N LYS A 142 15.22 -8.43 -17.10
CA LYS A 142 14.05 -9.10 -16.51
C LYS A 142 13.87 -10.51 -17.07
N ARG A 143 13.52 -11.44 -16.21
CA ARG A 143 13.06 -12.80 -16.57
C ARG A 143 11.58 -12.75 -16.99
N VAL A 144 10.82 -11.90 -16.31
CA VAL A 144 9.41 -11.65 -16.60
C VAL A 144 9.05 -10.21 -16.23
N ASN A 145 8.05 -9.63 -16.89
CA ASN A 145 7.43 -8.40 -16.46
C ASN A 145 6.59 -8.67 -15.21
N VAL A 146 7.02 -8.14 -14.07
CA VAL A 146 6.35 -8.37 -12.78
C VAL A 146 5.26 -7.35 -12.45
N LEU A 147 5.04 -6.33 -13.28
CA LEU A 147 4.00 -5.33 -13.07
C LEU A 147 2.58 -5.92 -13.02
N PRO A 148 2.18 -6.84 -13.94
CA PRO A 148 0.87 -7.48 -13.86
C PRO A 148 0.66 -8.26 -12.55
N TYR A 149 1.68 -8.98 -12.07
CA TYR A 149 1.62 -9.73 -10.82
C TYR A 149 1.40 -8.79 -9.63
N ALA A 150 2.12 -7.66 -9.57
CA ALA A 150 1.95 -6.68 -8.51
C ALA A 150 0.55 -6.05 -8.51
N LYS A 151 0.01 -5.73 -9.68
CA LYS A 151 -1.33 -5.15 -9.84
C LYS A 151 -2.43 -6.12 -9.41
N GLU A 152 -2.37 -7.36 -9.90
CA GLU A 152 -3.38 -8.38 -9.58
C GLU A 152 -3.32 -8.77 -8.09
N THR A 153 -2.12 -8.98 -7.54
CA THR A 153 -1.97 -9.24 -6.11
C THR A 153 -2.53 -8.10 -5.27
N ALA A 154 -2.29 -6.85 -5.63
CA ALA A 154 -2.84 -5.70 -4.90
C ALA A 154 -4.37 -5.67 -4.96
N LYS A 155 -4.96 -5.95 -6.11
CA LYS A 155 -6.41 -6.02 -6.32
C LYS A 155 -7.04 -7.11 -5.44
N GLU A 156 -6.51 -8.33 -5.49
CA GLU A 156 -7.01 -9.46 -4.71
C GLU A 156 -6.91 -9.20 -3.21
N LEU A 157 -5.76 -8.76 -2.72
CA LEU A 157 -5.56 -8.47 -1.29
C LEU A 157 -6.45 -7.33 -0.79
N THR A 158 -6.73 -6.32 -1.64
CA THR A 158 -7.63 -5.22 -1.28
C THR A 158 -9.09 -5.67 -1.21
N ALA A 159 -9.47 -6.70 -1.97
CA ALA A 159 -10.80 -7.28 -1.93
C ALA A 159 -11.03 -8.22 -0.71
N MET A 160 -9.96 -8.75 -0.11
CA MET A 160 -10.01 -9.67 1.03
C MET A 160 -10.25 -8.93 2.35
N ARG A 161 -11.49 -8.83 2.80
CA ARG A 161 -11.86 -8.13 4.04
C ARG A 161 -11.23 -8.71 5.31
N ASP A 162 -10.91 -10.00 5.32
CA ASP A 162 -10.18 -10.66 6.42
C ASP A 162 -8.79 -10.06 6.66
N LEU A 163 -8.23 -9.36 5.68
CA LEU A 163 -6.93 -8.69 5.75
C LEU A 163 -7.02 -7.22 6.18
N ASP A 164 -8.21 -6.73 6.49
CA ASP A 164 -8.42 -5.34 6.93
C ASP A 164 -7.98 -5.10 8.38
N ASN A 165 -7.71 -6.15 9.14
CA ASN A 165 -7.26 -6.05 10.54
C ASN A 165 -6.14 -7.04 10.83
N LEU A 166 -4.99 -6.85 10.19
CA LEU A 166 -3.78 -7.63 10.47
C LEU A 166 -3.12 -7.16 11.78
N PRO A 167 -2.33 -8.00 12.45
CA PRO A 167 -1.56 -7.60 13.63
C PRO A 167 -0.60 -6.44 13.35
N ARG A 168 -0.09 -6.36 12.12
CA ARG A 168 0.82 -5.32 11.64
C ARG A 168 0.72 -5.18 10.13
N LYS A 169 1.11 -4.00 9.60
CA LYS A 169 1.22 -3.73 8.16
C LYS A 169 2.00 -4.83 7.45
N PHE A 170 1.43 -5.37 6.38
CA PHE A 170 2.03 -6.43 5.58
C PHE A 170 2.49 -5.90 4.22
N LYS A 171 3.69 -6.28 3.79
CA LYS A 171 4.35 -5.72 2.62
C LYS A 171 4.78 -6.81 1.66
N ILE A 172 4.44 -6.65 0.38
CA ILE A 172 4.80 -7.59 -0.68
C ILE A 172 5.57 -6.85 -1.77
N ASN A 173 6.55 -7.54 -2.35
CA ASN A 173 7.34 -7.06 -3.47
C ASN A 173 7.48 -8.13 -4.55
N PHE A 174 7.49 -7.70 -5.81
CA PHE A 174 7.85 -8.52 -6.96
C PHE A 174 9.10 -7.96 -7.64
N SER A 175 10.10 -8.81 -7.85
CA SER A 175 11.33 -8.50 -8.59
C SER A 175 11.46 -9.35 -9.82
N GLY A 176 11.64 -8.72 -10.99
CA GLY A 176 11.69 -9.37 -12.29
C GLY A 176 12.98 -10.15 -12.59
N CYS A 177 13.96 -10.09 -11.69
CA CYS A 177 15.22 -10.85 -11.76
C CYS A 177 15.95 -10.82 -10.39
N GLY A 178 17.07 -11.55 -10.32
CA GLY A 178 17.90 -11.68 -9.12
C GLY A 178 18.58 -10.39 -8.62
N ALA A 179 18.61 -9.31 -9.44
CA ALA A 179 19.16 -8.01 -8.99
C ALA A 179 18.37 -7.38 -7.84
N GLY A 180 17.08 -7.75 -7.69
CA GLY A 180 16.28 -7.35 -6.53
C GLY A 180 16.05 -5.84 -6.39
N CYS A 181 15.97 -5.09 -7.49
CA CYS A 181 15.82 -3.62 -7.49
C CYS A 181 14.58 -3.13 -6.72
N GLY A 182 13.53 -3.96 -6.64
CA GLY A 182 12.34 -3.69 -5.84
C GLY A 182 12.53 -3.91 -4.33
N GLN A 183 13.73 -4.34 -3.89
CA GLN A 183 14.05 -4.60 -2.47
C GLN A 183 13.26 -5.78 -1.85
N PRO A 184 13.23 -6.98 -2.48
CA PRO A 184 12.41 -8.10 -2.01
C PRO A 184 12.79 -8.56 -0.61
N PHE A 185 14.07 -8.51 -0.25
CA PHE A 185 14.59 -9.03 1.02
C PHE A 185 14.19 -8.23 2.27
N ILE A 186 13.67 -7.01 2.12
CA ILE A 186 13.22 -6.17 3.24
C ILE A 186 11.70 -6.00 3.28
N ASN A 187 10.98 -6.91 2.63
CA ASN A 187 9.52 -6.99 2.65
C ASN A 187 9.07 -8.26 3.37
N CYS A 188 7.82 -8.29 3.85
CA CYS A 188 7.26 -9.47 4.52
C CYS A 188 7.22 -10.67 3.58
N ILE A 189 6.92 -10.43 2.29
CA ILE A 189 7.11 -11.38 1.20
C ILE A 189 7.84 -10.66 0.06
N GLY A 190 8.90 -11.29 -0.46
CA GLY A 190 9.56 -10.93 -1.70
C GLY A 190 9.49 -12.09 -2.70
N ALA A 191 8.99 -11.83 -3.90
CA ALA A 191 8.95 -12.77 -5.01
C ALA A 191 9.98 -12.36 -6.07
N ILE A 192 10.98 -13.19 -6.30
CA ILE A 192 12.10 -12.93 -7.22
C ILE A 192 11.99 -13.87 -8.40
N ALA A 193 11.80 -13.33 -9.60
CA ALA A 193 11.66 -14.15 -10.80
C ALA A 193 12.95 -14.92 -11.10
N VAL A 194 12.79 -16.22 -11.35
CA VAL A 194 13.83 -17.17 -11.72
C VAL A 194 13.38 -17.96 -12.95
N THR A 195 14.33 -18.51 -13.68
CA THR A 195 14.06 -19.38 -14.82
C THR A 195 14.61 -20.76 -14.50
N ARG A 196 13.85 -21.80 -14.80
CA ARG A 196 14.29 -23.20 -14.77
C ARG A 196 13.92 -23.88 -16.08
N LYS A 197 14.55 -25.02 -16.37
CA LYS A 197 14.09 -25.89 -17.42
C LYS A 197 12.96 -26.78 -16.90
N ASN A 198 11.89 -26.89 -17.67
CA ASN A 198 10.83 -27.87 -17.43
C ASN A 198 11.24 -29.27 -17.92
N GLU A 199 10.38 -30.27 -17.75
CA GLU A 199 10.64 -31.65 -18.18
C GLU A 199 10.83 -31.78 -19.70
N ALA A 200 10.27 -30.87 -20.49
CA ALA A 200 10.43 -30.83 -21.96
C ALA A 200 11.69 -30.09 -22.40
N GLY A 201 12.45 -29.50 -21.48
CA GLY A 201 13.66 -28.72 -21.77
C GLY A 201 13.40 -27.23 -22.07
N ASP A 202 12.16 -26.78 -22.02
CA ASP A 202 11.79 -25.36 -22.23
C ASP A 202 12.04 -24.53 -21.03
N ASP A 203 12.29 -23.21 -21.23
CA ASP A 203 12.43 -22.26 -20.16
C ASP A 203 11.08 -21.96 -19.51
N GLU A 204 10.96 -22.24 -18.21
CA GLU A 204 9.80 -21.92 -17.37
C GLU A 204 10.17 -20.84 -16.37
N VAL A 205 9.34 -19.80 -16.26
CA VAL A 205 9.51 -18.74 -15.27
C VAL A 205 8.73 -19.08 -14.01
N GLY A 206 9.42 -19.02 -12.88
CA GLY A 206 8.84 -19.15 -11.54
C GLY A 206 9.32 -18.04 -10.62
N PHE A 207 8.98 -18.16 -9.33
CA PHE A 207 9.41 -17.20 -8.31
C PHE A 207 10.11 -17.90 -7.16
N ARG A 208 11.31 -17.44 -6.86
CA ARG A 208 11.94 -17.69 -5.57
C ARG A 208 11.28 -16.76 -4.55
N VAL A 209 10.70 -17.34 -3.51
CA VAL A 209 9.97 -16.59 -2.48
C VAL A 209 10.83 -16.44 -1.24
N VAL A 210 10.98 -15.21 -0.76
CA VAL A 210 11.61 -14.88 0.51
C VAL A 210 10.58 -14.31 1.46
N ILE A 211 10.68 -14.65 2.74
CA ILE A 211 9.74 -14.23 3.79
C ILE A 211 10.46 -13.67 5.01
N GLY A 212 9.73 -12.90 5.83
CA GLY A 212 10.22 -12.41 7.12
C GLY A 212 11.13 -11.20 7.04
N GLY A 213 11.26 -10.56 5.86
CA GLY A 213 11.99 -9.32 5.71
C GLY A 213 11.23 -8.13 6.30
N GLY A 214 11.96 -7.09 6.70
CA GLY A 214 11.36 -5.87 7.25
C GLY A 214 12.37 -4.75 7.47
N MET A 215 11.85 -3.53 7.41
CA MET A 215 12.56 -2.31 7.80
C MET A 215 11.70 -1.56 8.81
N GLY A 216 12.10 -1.56 10.05
CA GLY A 216 11.46 -0.88 11.17
C GLY A 216 12.52 -0.29 12.08
N TRP A 217 12.33 -0.43 13.39
CA TRP A 217 13.37 -0.11 14.40
C TRP A 217 14.61 -0.97 14.17
N GLU A 218 14.39 -2.25 13.89
CA GLU A 218 15.42 -3.18 13.46
C GLU A 218 15.17 -3.57 11.99
N ALA A 219 16.26 -3.90 11.28
CA ALA A 219 16.23 -4.39 9.91
C ALA A 219 16.31 -5.93 9.93
N PHE A 220 15.38 -6.57 9.24
CA PHE A 220 15.36 -8.01 9.04
C PHE A 220 15.49 -8.34 7.56
N ILE A 221 16.38 -9.25 7.24
CA ILE A 221 16.54 -9.75 5.87
C ILE A 221 15.72 -11.02 5.71
N GLY A 222 14.85 -11.02 4.72
CA GLY A 222 14.01 -12.17 4.39
C GLY A 222 14.84 -13.40 4.02
N LYS A 223 14.36 -14.56 4.43
CA LYS A 223 14.94 -15.88 4.14
C LYS A 223 14.09 -16.60 3.10
N GLU A 224 14.70 -17.47 2.34
CA GLU A 224 13.99 -18.31 1.37
C GLU A 224 12.98 -19.20 2.09
N LEU A 225 11.77 -19.30 1.50
CA LEU A 225 10.70 -20.13 2.06
C LEU A 225 10.98 -21.62 1.85
N PHE A 226 11.60 -21.95 0.72
CA PHE A 226 12.04 -23.31 0.35
C PHE A 226 13.47 -23.24 -0.18
N SER A 227 14.30 -24.15 0.23
CA SER A 227 15.67 -24.38 -0.27
C SER A 227 15.66 -25.48 -1.33
#